data_16a39485b71720028d61446300a5aaf2
#
_entry.id   16a39485b71720028d61446300a5aaf2
#
_cell.length_a   1.000
_cell.length_b   1.000
_cell.length_c   1.000
_cell.angle_alpha   90.00
_cell.angle_beta   90.00
_cell.angle_gamma   90.00
#
_symmetry.space_group_name_H-M   'P 1'
#
loop_
_entity.id
_entity.type
_entity.pdbx_description
1 polymer ?
#
loop_
_entity_poly.entity_id
_entity_poly.type
_entity_poly.pdbx_seq_one_letter_code
_entity_poly.pdbx_strand_id
1 'polypeptide(L)'
;MLYHPNDIPDEAVEALRPAYERSSKLYGTPELWIQRCREGTAQLWRSEDGKYWAVTEVYEGTAYGKLLHGLASSGEFCEELVQEGEAWAKEQGCKAAMTGGRRGWEKLFSTMGYKTVAVMLLKEF
;
A
#
# COMPACT_ATOMS: atom_id res chain seq x y z
N MET A 1 -4.01 -11.15 3.75
CA MET A 1 -4.46 -11.92 2.58
C MET A 1 -4.38 -11.08 1.32
N LEU A 2 -3.75 -11.61 0.30
CA LEU A 2 -3.68 -10.99 -1.02
C LEU A 2 -4.86 -11.51 -1.86
N TYR A 3 -5.63 -10.59 -2.44
CA TYR A 3 -6.70 -10.96 -3.36
C TYR A 3 -6.15 -11.31 -4.74
N HIS A 4 -6.69 -12.35 -5.36
CA HIS A 4 -6.47 -12.59 -6.79
C HIS A 4 -7.17 -11.47 -7.58
N PRO A 5 -6.60 -10.99 -8.71
CA PRO A 5 -7.21 -9.91 -9.50
C PRO A 5 -8.67 -10.16 -9.89
N ASN A 6 -9.06 -11.43 -10.12
CA ASN A 6 -10.42 -11.78 -10.49
C ASN A 6 -11.40 -11.81 -9.31
N ASP A 7 -10.91 -11.72 -8.07
CA ASP A 7 -11.72 -11.87 -6.86
C ASP A 7 -11.82 -10.58 -6.05
N ILE A 8 -11.48 -9.44 -6.64
CA ILE A 8 -11.51 -8.15 -5.95
C ILE A 8 -12.98 -7.78 -5.62
N PRO A 9 -13.33 -7.62 -4.33
CA PRO A 9 -14.69 -7.26 -3.96
C PRO A 9 -14.98 -5.77 -4.19
N ASP A 10 -16.22 -5.45 -4.57
CA ASP A 10 -16.63 -4.06 -4.80
C ASP A 10 -16.52 -3.21 -3.53
N GLU A 11 -16.71 -3.82 -2.36
CA GLU A 11 -16.60 -3.11 -1.07
C GLU A 11 -15.22 -2.50 -0.83
N ALA A 12 -14.19 -2.98 -1.52
CA ALA A 12 -12.83 -2.48 -1.35
C ALA A 12 -12.71 -0.98 -1.68
N VAL A 13 -13.50 -0.49 -2.62
CA VAL A 13 -13.50 0.94 -3.00
C VAL A 13 -13.85 1.80 -1.78
N GLU A 14 -14.94 1.47 -1.10
CA GLU A 14 -15.37 2.24 0.07
C GLU A 14 -14.48 1.99 1.28
N ALA A 15 -13.92 0.79 1.41
CA ALA A 15 -12.99 0.48 2.48
C ALA A 15 -11.71 1.35 2.39
N LEU A 16 -11.31 1.74 1.18
CA LEU A 16 -10.12 2.56 0.95
C LEU A 16 -10.42 4.07 0.88
N ARG A 17 -11.66 4.47 0.89
CA ARG A 17 -12.06 5.90 0.83
C ARG A 17 -11.39 6.73 1.93
N PRO A 18 -11.32 6.29 3.20
CA PRO A 18 -10.63 7.07 4.24
C PRO A 18 -9.16 7.33 3.93
N ALA A 19 -8.46 6.39 3.29
CA ALA A 19 -7.08 6.59 2.88
C ALA A 19 -6.95 7.73 1.87
N TYR A 20 -7.85 7.75 0.87
CA TYR A 20 -7.89 8.81 -0.13
C TYR A 20 -8.13 10.17 0.52
N GLU A 21 -9.11 10.26 1.41
CA GLU A 21 -9.48 11.53 2.04
C GLU A 21 -8.38 12.08 2.95
N ARG A 22 -7.58 11.21 3.57
CA ARG A 22 -6.57 11.60 4.56
C ARG A 22 -5.20 11.91 3.97
N SER A 23 -4.68 11.06 3.10
CA SER A 23 -3.26 11.18 2.72
C SER A 23 -2.91 10.70 1.32
N SER A 24 -3.77 9.90 0.69
CA SER A 24 -3.38 9.21 -0.54
C SER A 24 -3.90 9.86 -1.82
N LYS A 25 -4.43 11.09 -1.74
CA LYS A 25 -4.95 11.82 -2.93
C LYS A 25 -3.92 11.97 -4.04
N LEU A 26 -2.64 12.01 -3.69
CA LEU A 26 -1.55 12.14 -4.66
C LEU A 26 -1.40 10.93 -5.57
N TYR A 27 -1.96 9.79 -5.20
CA TYR A 27 -1.76 8.53 -5.91
C TYR A 27 -2.98 8.06 -6.71
N GLY A 28 -3.99 8.92 -6.86
CA GLY A 28 -5.20 8.60 -7.61
C GLY A 28 -6.43 8.49 -6.70
N THR A 29 -7.41 7.72 -7.14
CA THR A 29 -8.69 7.52 -6.43
C THR A 29 -8.86 6.06 -6.05
N PRO A 30 -9.71 5.74 -5.06
CA PRO A 30 -10.01 4.34 -4.74
C PRO A 30 -10.52 3.55 -5.94
N GLU A 31 -11.34 4.17 -6.79
CA GLU A 31 -11.85 3.52 -8.00
C GLU A 31 -10.71 3.13 -8.96
N LEU A 32 -9.74 4.02 -9.13
CA LEU A 32 -8.59 3.75 -9.98
C LEU A 32 -7.69 2.66 -9.37
N TRP A 33 -7.45 2.72 -8.05
CA TRP A 33 -6.63 1.69 -7.38
C TRP A 33 -7.24 0.31 -7.55
N ILE A 34 -8.55 0.20 -7.37
CA ILE A 34 -9.23 -1.09 -7.49
C ILE A 34 -9.23 -1.56 -8.95
N GLN A 35 -9.43 -0.65 -9.90
CA GLN A 35 -9.29 -1.00 -11.32
C GLN A 35 -7.91 -1.58 -11.60
N ARG A 36 -6.85 -0.97 -11.10
CA ARG A 36 -5.48 -1.46 -11.29
C ARG A 36 -5.26 -2.82 -10.63
N CYS A 37 -5.88 -3.06 -9.48
CA CYS A 37 -5.83 -4.37 -8.84
C CYS A 37 -6.51 -5.43 -9.70
N ARG A 38 -7.63 -5.12 -10.33
CA ARG A 38 -8.35 -6.02 -11.24
C ARG A 38 -7.57 -6.28 -12.52
N GLU A 39 -6.78 -5.32 -12.96
CA GLU A 39 -5.90 -5.45 -14.12
C GLU A 39 -4.59 -6.21 -13.80
N GLY A 40 -4.33 -6.46 -12.54
CA GLY A 40 -3.11 -7.15 -12.10
C GLY A 40 -1.88 -6.26 -11.98
N THR A 41 -2.03 -4.93 -12.11
CA THR A 41 -0.91 -3.97 -12.01
C THR A 41 -0.72 -3.40 -10.62
N ALA A 42 -1.63 -3.69 -9.70
CA ALA A 42 -1.52 -3.37 -8.29
C ALA A 42 -2.04 -4.56 -7.48
N GLN A 43 -1.79 -4.55 -6.19
CA GLN A 43 -2.18 -5.64 -5.29
C GLN A 43 -3.12 -5.10 -4.21
N LEU A 44 -4.19 -5.84 -3.93
CA LEU A 44 -5.11 -5.54 -2.83
C LEU A 44 -4.89 -6.54 -1.70
N TRP A 45 -4.69 -5.99 -0.50
CA TRP A 45 -4.46 -6.75 0.72
C TRP A 45 -5.54 -6.46 1.74
N ARG A 46 -5.90 -7.47 2.53
CA ARG A 46 -6.88 -7.34 3.61
C ARG A 46 -6.45 -8.20 4.77
N SER A 47 -6.54 -7.67 6.01
CA SER A 47 -6.31 -8.47 7.21
C SER A 47 -7.44 -9.49 7.38
N GLU A 48 -7.19 -10.57 8.14
CA GLU A 48 -8.18 -11.64 8.35
C GLU A 48 -9.48 -11.11 8.96
N ASP A 49 -9.37 -10.18 9.91
CA ASP A 49 -10.52 -9.58 10.56
C ASP A 49 -11.22 -8.50 9.72
N GLY A 50 -10.65 -8.16 8.56
CA GLY A 50 -11.22 -7.15 7.66
C GLY A 50 -11.05 -5.71 8.12
N LYS A 51 -10.28 -5.45 9.17
CA LYS A 51 -10.13 -4.10 9.73
C LYS A 51 -9.01 -3.28 9.11
N TYR A 52 -8.14 -3.91 8.33
CA TYR A 52 -7.04 -3.23 7.64
C TYR A 52 -7.02 -3.62 6.16
N TRP A 53 -7.00 -2.60 5.31
CA TRP A 53 -6.94 -2.76 3.85
C TRP A 53 -5.74 -1.97 3.32
N ALA A 54 -5.07 -2.52 2.33
CA ALA A 54 -3.91 -1.85 1.72
C ALA A 54 -3.85 -2.13 0.22
N VAL A 55 -3.33 -1.16 -0.51
CA VAL A 55 -3.01 -1.30 -1.94
C VAL A 55 -1.53 -1.05 -2.12
N THR A 56 -0.88 -1.95 -2.84
CA THR A 56 0.54 -1.82 -3.18
C THR A 56 0.75 -1.93 -4.67
N GLU A 57 1.93 -1.53 -5.12
CA GLU A 57 2.39 -1.78 -6.48
C GLU A 57 3.88 -2.10 -6.45
N VAL A 58 4.38 -2.74 -7.49
CA VAL A 58 5.80 -3.03 -7.64
C VAL A 58 6.40 -2.04 -8.65
N TYR A 59 7.39 -1.29 -8.22
CA TYR A 59 8.16 -0.41 -9.11
C TYR A 59 9.41 -1.13 -9.58
N GLU A 60 9.73 -0.97 -10.87
CA GLU A 60 10.94 -1.48 -11.48
C GLU A 60 11.82 -0.32 -11.93
N GLY A 61 13.12 -0.59 -12.12
CA GLY A 61 14.04 0.41 -12.65
C GLY A 61 14.54 1.41 -11.62
N THR A 62 14.35 1.12 -10.32
CA THR A 62 14.93 1.94 -9.24
C THR A 62 16.37 1.50 -8.97
N ALA A 63 17.08 2.24 -8.07
CA ALA A 63 18.40 1.83 -7.60
C ALA A 63 18.38 0.45 -6.92
N TYR A 64 17.22 0.01 -6.43
CA TYR A 64 17.02 -1.30 -5.79
C TYR A 64 16.56 -2.36 -6.79
N GLY A 65 16.42 -2.04 -8.08
CA GLY A 65 15.81 -2.92 -9.07
C GLY A 65 14.31 -2.88 -8.97
N LYS A 66 13.74 -3.80 -8.18
CA LYS A 66 12.30 -3.82 -7.85
C LYS A 66 12.10 -3.39 -6.41
N LEU A 67 11.07 -2.60 -6.17
CA LEU A 67 10.64 -2.29 -4.81
C LEU A 67 9.11 -2.36 -4.69
N LEU A 68 8.64 -2.72 -3.51
CA LEU A 68 7.22 -2.69 -3.17
C LEU A 68 6.86 -1.29 -2.69
N HIS A 69 5.82 -0.69 -3.26
CA HIS A 69 5.34 0.62 -2.85
C HIS A 69 3.94 0.53 -2.29
N GLY A 70 3.74 0.99 -1.05
CA GLY A 70 2.42 1.12 -0.45
C GLY A 70 1.76 2.39 -0.94
N LEU A 71 0.69 2.24 -1.73
CA LEU A 71 -0.06 3.36 -2.31
C LEU A 71 -1.06 3.95 -1.33
N ALA A 72 -1.77 3.09 -0.61
CA ALA A 72 -2.85 3.49 0.27
C ALA A 72 -3.10 2.41 1.31
N SER A 73 -3.53 2.83 2.49
CA SER A 73 -4.01 1.90 3.50
C SER A 73 -5.05 2.57 4.38
N SER A 74 -5.99 1.79 4.89
CA SER A 74 -7.04 2.28 5.78
C SER A 74 -7.37 1.24 6.84
N GLY A 75 -7.87 1.71 7.98
CA GLY A 75 -8.26 0.87 9.09
C GLY A 75 -7.18 0.73 10.15
N GLU A 76 -7.29 -0.33 10.93
CA GLU A 76 -6.37 -0.60 12.02
C GLU A 76 -5.09 -1.25 11.51
N PHE A 77 -3.92 -0.66 11.84
CA PHE A 77 -2.63 -1.20 11.44
C PHE A 77 -2.49 -2.66 11.85
N CYS A 78 -2.08 -3.49 10.90
CA CYS A 78 -1.89 -4.93 11.10
C CYS A 78 -0.48 -5.31 10.67
N GLU A 79 0.40 -5.52 11.64
CA GLU A 79 1.80 -5.85 11.38
C GLU A 79 1.93 -7.14 10.57
N GLU A 80 1.10 -8.14 10.87
CA GLU A 80 1.12 -9.42 10.16
C GLU A 80 0.82 -9.24 8.67
N LEU A 81 -0.07 -8.33 8.32
CA LEU A 81 -0.38 -8.07 6.92
C LEU A 81 0.80 -7.40 6.21
N VAL A 82 1.48 -6.47 6.89
CA VAL A 82 2.69 -5.85 6.33
C VAL A 82 3.77 -6.90 6.10
N GLN A 83 3.97 -7.79 7.07
CA GLN A 83 4.94 -8.89 6.94
C GLN A 83 4.58 -9.84 5.80
N GLU A 84 3.31 -10.13 5.62
CA GLU A 84 2.82 -10.96 4.50
C GLU A 84 3.14 -10.28 3.16
N GLY A 85 2.90 -8.98 3.07
CA GLY A 85 3.23 -8.20 1.87
C GLY A 85 4.72 -8.18 1.57
N GLU A 86 5.55 -8.02 2.60
CA GLU A 86 7.00 -8.05 2.45
C GLU A 86 7.49 -9.42 1.97
N ALA A 87 6.95 -10.50 2.53
CA ALA A 87 7.31 -11.86 2.11
C ALA A 87 6.95 -12.08 0.65
N TRP A 88 5.76 -11.68 0.25
CA TRP A 88 5.32 -11.76 -1.15
C TRP A 88 6.25 -10.94 -2.07
N ALA A 89 6.59 -9.72 -1.65
CA ALA A 89 7.46 -8.84 -2.45
C ALA A 89 8.84 -9.47 -2.66
N LYS A 90 9.41 -10.09 -1.63
CA LYS A 90 10.69 -10.80 -1.75
C LYS A 90 10.60 -11.93 -2.77
N GLU A 91 9.51 -12.66 -2.79
CA GLU A 91 9.27 -13.72 -3.79
C GLU A 91 9.19 -13.15 -5.21
N GLN A 92 8.69 -11.91 -5.36
CA GLN A 92 8.64 -11.22 -6.64
C GLN A 92 10.00 -10.62 -7.06
N GLY A 93 11.01 -10.73 -6.23
CA GLY A 93 12.34 -10.18 -6.50
C GLY A 93 12.54 -8.75 -6.02
N CYS A 94 11.65 -8.22 -5.20
CA CYS A 94 11.82 -6.88 -4.62
C CYS A 94 12.96 -6.89 -3.61
N LYS A 95 13.77 -5.82 -3.63
CA LYS A 95 14.91 -5.64 -2.73
C LYS A 95 14.61 -4.64 -1.61
N ALA A 96 13.48 -3.93 -1.68
CA ALA A 96 13.10 -2.94 -0.70
C ALA A 96 11.58 -2.76 -0.71
N ALA A 97 11.07 -2.17 0.35
CA ALA A 97 9.69 -1.72 0.44
C ALA A 97 9.66 -0.26 0.87
N MET A 98 8.75 0.51 0.31
CA MET A 98 8.59 1.93 0.58
C MET A 98 7.12 2.22 0.82
N THR A 99 6.84 3.05 1.80
CA THR A 99 5.49 3.55 2.02
C THR A 99 5.56 4.99 2.49
N GLY A 100 4.51 5.75 2.21
CA GLY A 100 4.35 7.10 2.74
C GLY A 100 3.05 7.19 3.53
N GLY A 101 2.84 8.29 4.23
CA GLY A 101 1.62 8.49 4.98
C GLY A 101 1.76 9.53 6.06
N ARG A 102 0.80 9.52 6.98
CA ARG A 102 0.78 10.45 8.11
C ARG A 102 1.93 10.16 9.08
N ARG A 103 2.34 11.18 9.83
CA ARG A 103 3.44 11.05 10.80
C ARG A 103 3.27 9.91 11.79
N GLY A 104 2.04 9.60 12.20
CA GLY A 104 1.76 8.49 13.09
C GLY A 104 2.24 7.14 12.57
N TRP A 105 2.30 6.97 11.25
CA TRP A 105 2.79 5.76 10.61
C TRP A 105 4.30 5.58 10.73
N GLU A 106 5.08 6.67 10.82
CA GLU A 106 6.54 6.59 10.99
C GLU A 106 6.90 5.75 12.22
N LYS A 107 6.22 6.00 13.33
CA LYS A 107 6.49 5.29 14.57
C LYS A 107 6.18 3.79 14.44
N LEU A 108 5.05 3.46 13.80
CA LEU A 108 4.64 2.06 13.63
C LEU A 108 5.60 1.31 12.70
N PHE A 109 5.92 1.91 11.55
CA PHE A 109 6.81 1.28 10.59
C PHE A 109 8.26 1.24 11.06
N SER A 110 8.70 2.19 11.89
CA SER A 110 10.08 2.17 12.40
C SER A 110 10.37 0.94 13.24
N THR A 111 9.36 0.39 13.93
CA THR A 111 9.51 -0.85 14.70
C THR A 111 9.73 -2.06 13.80
N MET A 112 9.44 -1.94 12.52
CA MET A 112 9.59 -3.01 11.52
C MET A 112 10.82 -2.81 10.63
N GLY A 113 11.69 -1.86 10.98
CA GLY A 113 12.92 -1.61 10.23
C GLY A 113 12.81 -0.55 9.14
N TYR A 114 11.67 0.11 9.00
CA TYR A 114 11.52 1.21 8.06
C TYR A 114 12.13 2.49 8.66
N LYS A 115 12.74 3.30 7.82
CA LYS A 115 13.29 4.59 8.23
C LYS A 115 12.87 5.67 7.24
N THR A 116 12.72 6.88 7.74
CA THR A 116 12.35 8.02 6.91
C THR A 116 13.52 8.39 5.99
N VAL A 117 13.27 8.39 4.69
CA VAL A 117 14.29 8.70 3.67
C VAL A 117 13.96 9.97 2.88
N ALA A 118 12.73 10.47 2.98
CA ALA A 118 12.30 11.65 2.23
C ALA A 118 11.10 12.29 2.90
N VAL A 119 10.87 13.57 2.59
CA VAL A 119 9.70 14.34 2.98
C VAL A 119 9.05 14.86 1.71
N MET A 120 7.72 14.73 1.61
CA MET A 120 6.97 15.24 0.46
C MET A 120 6.47 16.65 0.73
N LEU A 121 6.59 17.51 -0.26
CA LEU A 121 6.13 18.91 -0.19
C LEU A 121 5.13 19.14 -1.32
N LEU A 122 3.98 19.75 -0.99
CA LEU A 122 2.92 20.04 -1.95
C LEU A 122 2.56 21.51 -1.89
N LYS A 123 2.43 22.13 -3.05
CA LYS A 123 1.86 23.47 -3.18
C LYS A 123 0.74 23.42 -4.22
N GLU A 124 -0.44 23.83 -3.83
CA GLU A 124 -1.55 23.99 -4.77
C GLU A 124 -1.49 25.37 -5.42
N PHE A 125 -1.75 25.42 -6.69
CA PHE A 125 -1.75 26.68 -7.44
C PHE A 125 -3.14 27.24 -7.62
#